data_9dc30091fcef11aa8662a0678d03b8d8
#
_entry.id   9dc30091fcef11aa8662a0678d03b8d8
#
_cell.length_a   1.000
_cell.length_b   1.000
_cell.length_c   1.000
_cell.angle_alpha   90.00
_cell.angle_beta   90.00
_cell.angle_gamma   90.00
#
_symmetry.space_group_name_H-M   'P 1'
#
loop_
_entity.id
_entity.type
_entity.pdbx_description
1 polymer ?
#
loop_
_entity_poly.entity_id
_entity_poly.type
_entity_poly.pdbx_seq_one_letter_code
_entity_poly.pdbx_strand_id
1 'polypeptide(L)'
;MRIAFIVQRYGTEILGGSEYHCRLIAERLAPRHNVEVLTTCAADYITWKNEYTEGTDRVRGVTVRRFANARTRDLHAFNRYSEWIFTSEHTREDEHEWLRQQGPWSPTLLDYLERNHHQYDILIFFTYLYAPTVLGVKIAPHKSILVPTAHDEPAIRLEMYKELFSLPAGLAYNTEVERRFLTTHFSIRAVEEETVGCGVDLPQAQAYPRERPAEQESDGPAPAAEDEAPPDDASPLYRPHLAHRGSVFRRRHRLHGPFLLYGGRIDAGKGCEELVEYFSSYVQDGGDASLVLMGVKLMPLPEEPFIRFAGRLSDQERLQALEAATVVVVPSPYESLSLLALESFAVGTPILANARSEVLVDHCIKSNAGLYYADRDEFIECLRLLAADGRLRAKLGRNGREYIKRNYRWDVILGKYEKMFARLRQQPRR
;
A
#
# COMPACT_ATOMS: atom_id res chain seq x y z
N MET A 1 22.62 11.84 -6.53
CA MET A 1 22.13 11.48 -7.86
C MET A 1 20.89 12.28 -8.17
N ARG A 2 20.59 12.48 -9.46
CA ARG A 2 19.30 13.02 -9.90
C ARG A 2 18.40 11.88 -10.36
N ILE A 3 17.27 11.71 -9.70
CA ILE A 3 16.34 10.59 -9.88
C ILE A 3 14.97 11.13 -10.27
N ALA A 4 14.39 10.61 -11.35
CA ALA A 4 13.00 10.90 -11.70
C ALA A 4 12.12 9.69 -11.35
N PHE A 5 11.00 9.95 -10.69
CA PHE A 5 9.90 9.00 -10.50
C PHE A 5 8.81 9.31 -11.51
N ILE A 6 8.35 8.30 -12.20
CA ILE A 6 7.27 8.42 -13.18
C ILE A 6 6.07 7.62 -12.66
N VAL A 7 4.97 8.32 -12.42
CA VAL A 7 3.73 7.74 -11.88
C VAL A 7 2.52 8.49 -12.43
N GLN A 8 1.41 7.78 -12.57
CA GLN A 8 0.20 8.33 -13.21
C GLN A 8 -0.44 9.50 -12.44
N ARG A 9 -0.38 9.50 -11.10
CA ARG A 9 -0.88 10.55 -10.21
C ARG A 9 0.03 10.71 -9.00
N TYR A 10 0.12 11.92 -8.46
CA TYR A 10 0.94 12.18 -7.27
C TYR A 10 0.39 13.35 -6.45
N GLY A 11 0.17 13.13 -5.15
CA GLY A 11 -0.35 14.13 -4.21
C GLY A 11 -0.57 13.53 -2.83
N THR A 12 -0.76 14.37 -1.82
CA THR A 12 -1.06 13.93 -0.45
C THR A 12 -2.47 13.37 -0.33
N GLU A 13 -3.38 13.82 -1.16
CA GLU A 13 -4.78 13.40 -1.26
C GLU A 13 -5.00 12.18 -2.16
N ILE A 14 -3.96 11.70 -2.86
CA ILE A 14 -4.04 10.54 -3.73
C ILE A 14 -3.91 9.27 -2.89
N LEU A 15 -4.97 8.45 -2.88
CA LEU A 15 -5.08 7.25 -2.05
C LEU A 15 -4.89 5.93 -2.81
N GLY A 16 -4.40 5.98 -4.05
CA GLY A 16 -4.06 4.76 -4.80
C GLY A 16 -2.85 4.05 -4.20
N GLY A 17 -2.87 2.71 -4.14
CA GLY A 17 -1.79 1.94 -3.51
C GLY A 17 -0.43 2.15 -4.15
N SER A 18 -0.34 2.12 -5.49
CA SER A 18 0.89 2.36 -6.24
C SER A 18 1.39 3.81 -6.13
N GLU A 19 0.47 4.77 -6.17
CA GLU A 19 0.79 6.19 -6.04
C GLU A 19 1.27 6.52 -4.62
N TYR A 20 0.61 5.96 -3.61
CA TYR A 20 1.02 6.11 -2.22
C TYR A 20 2.39 5.47 -1.98
N HIS A 21 2.63 4.28 -2.51
CA HIS A 21 3.94 3.62 -2.48
C HIS A 21 5.02 4.49 -3.15
N CYS A 22 4.78 4.98 -4.37
CA CYS A 22 5.68 5.88 -5.08
C CYS A 22 6.02 7.12 -4.21
N ARG A 23 5.00 7.73 -3.61
CA ARG A 23 5.16 8.91 -2.76
C ARG A 23 6.04 8.63 -1.54
N LEU A 24 5.79 7.52 -0.85
CA LEU A 24 6.56 7.14 0.32
C LEU A 24 8.05 6.94 0.00
N ILE A 25 8.37 6.29 -1.13
CA ILE A 25 9.77 6.09 -1.55
C ILE A 25 10.40 7.42 -1.97
N ALA A 26 9.71 8.22 -2.78
CA ALA A 26 10.22 9.50 -3.26
C ALA A 26 10.52 10.47 -2.09
N GLU A 27 9.60 10.60 -1.13
CA GLU A 27 9.78 11.43 0.08
C GLU A 27 10.98 10.96 0.93
N ARG A 28 11.22 9.64 1.03
CA ARG A 28 12.33 9.08 1.84
C ARG A 28 13.69 9.15 1.13
N LEU A 29 13.72 9.17 -0.20
CA LEU A 29 14.95 9.33 -0.97
C LEU A 29 15.35 10.81 -1.17
N ALA A 30 14.39 11.75 -1.14
CA ALA A 30 14.63 13.17 -1.35
C ALA A 30 15.69 13.81 -0.41
N PRO A 31 15.84 13.41 0.87
CA PRO A 31 16.93 13.92 1.71
C PRO A 31 18.33 13.52 1.27
N ARG A 32 18.48 12.46 0.46
CA ARG A 32 19.77 11.89 0.03
C ARG A 32 20.06 12.14 -1.44
N HIS A 33 19.04 12.41 -2.23
CA HIS A 33 19.12 12.55 -3.69
C HIS A 33 18.32 13.74 -4.18
N ASN A 34 18.66 14.25 -5.37
CA ASN A 34 17.80 15.21 -6.06
C ASN A 34 16.66 14.44 -6.74
N VAL A 35 15.51 14.37 -6.06
CA VAL A 35 14.33 13.63 -6.51
C VAL A 35 13.33 14.57 -7.17
N GLU A 36 12.89 14.20 -8.36
CA GLU A 36 11.79 14.84 -9.09
C GLU A 36 10.74 13.80 -9.45
N VAL A 37 9.46 14.13 -9.29
CA VAL A 37 8.35 13.28 -9.72
C VAL A 37 7.74 13.87 -10.99
N LEU A 38 7.64 13.07 -12.03
CA LEU A 38 6.98 13.38 -13.30
C LEU A 38 5.63 12.68 -13.30
N THR A 39 4.55 13.44 -13.33
CA THR A 39 3.19 12.91 -13.18
C THR A 39 2.19 13.70 -14.00
N THR A 40 0.94 13.28 -14.01
CA THR A 40 -0.12 13.98 -14.72
C THR A 40 -0.86 15.00 -13.84
N CYS A 41 -1.70 15.82 -14.46
CA CYS A 41 -2.59 16.76 -13.76
C CYS A 41 -3.86 16.09 -13.21
N ALA A 42 -4.01 14.76 -13.28
CA ALA A 42 -5.18 14.07 -12.75
C ALA A 42 -5.08 13.86 -11.23
N ALA A 43 -6.16 14.15 -10.50
CA ALA A 43 -6.38 13.66 -9.14
C ALA A 43 -7.33 12.46 -9.12
N ASP A 44 -8.33 12.45 -9.99
CA ASP A 44 -9.25 11.34 -10.18
C ASP A 44 -8.67 10.25 -11.11
N TYR A 45 -8.80 8.99 -10.68
CA TYR A 45 -8.33 7.86 -11.46
C TYR A 45 -9.39 7.28 -12.41
N ILE A 46 -10.65 7.70 -12.28
CA ILE A 46 -11.76 7.19 -13.08
C ILE A 46 -11.77 7.86 -14.45
N THR A 47 -11.71 9.18 -14.47
CA THR A 47 -11.83 9.99 -15.68
C THR A 47 -10.51 10.54 -16.20
N TRP A 48 -9.46 10.60 -15.40
CA TRP A 48 -8.18 11.27 -15.69
C TRP A 48 -8.32 12.77 -16.01
N LYS A 49 -9.34 13.43 -15.47
CA LYS A 49 -9.54 14.86 -15.65
C LYS A 49 -8.37 15.65 -15.06
N ASN A 50 -7.96 16.72 -15.76
CA ASN A 50 -6.93 17.62 -15.25
C ASN A 50 -7.52 18.49 -14.13
N GLU A 51 -7.20 18.14 -12.89
CA GLU A 51 -7.66 18.85 -11.68
C GLU A 51 -6.53 19.67 -11.06
N TYR A 52 -5.29 19.25 -11.25
CA TYR A 52 -4.13 20.05 -10.89
C TYR A 52 -3.71 20.96 -12.05
N THR A 53 -3.06 22.07 -11.70
CA THR A 53 -2.43 22.95 -12.69
C THR A 53 -1.16 22.31 -13.25
N GLU A 54 -0.97 22.43 -14.57
CA GLU A 54 0.27 22.04 -15.23
C GLU A 54 1.44 22.90 -14.76
N GLY A 55 2.63 22.31 -14.63
CA GLY A 55 3.84 23.01 -14.20
C GLY A 55 4.57 22.30 -13.07
N THR A 56 5.38 23.03 -12.33
CA THR A 56 6.20 22.51 -11.23
C THR A 56 5.63 22.94 -9.89
N ASP A 57 5.47 21.99 -8.99
CA ASP A 57 4.96 22.15 -7.65
C ASP A 57 5.89 21.46 -6.64
N ARG A 58 5.59 21.57 -5.35
CA ARG A 58 6.32 20.91 -4.27
C ARG A 58 5.38 20.21 -3.30
N VAL A 59 5.52 18.89 -3.19
CA VAL A 59 4.71 18.06 -2.30
C VAL A 59 5.61 17.42 -1.25
N ARG A 60 5.42 17.76 0.02
CA ARG A 60 6.23 17.27 1.16
C ARG A 60 7.76 17.30 0.90
N GLY A 61 8.23 18.38 0.29
CA GLY A 61 9.65 18.59 0.01
C GLY A 61 10.17 17.98 -1.30
N VAL A 62 9.36 17.17 -1.99
CA VAL A 62 9.70 16.59 -3.30
C VAL A 62 9.24 17.52 -4.41
N THR A 63 10.10 17.76 -5.41
CA THR A 63 9.73 18.51 -6.62
C THR A 63 8.83 17.65 -7.50
N VAL A 64 7.67 18.17 -7.89
CA VAL A 64 6.66 17.49 -8.69
C VAL A 64 6.40 18.28 -9.97
N ARG A 65 6.61 17.68 -11.12
CA ARG A 65 6.27 18.27 -12.40
C ARG A 65 5.03 17.58 -12.97
N ARG A 66 4.02 18.39 -13.25
CA ARG A 66 2.70 17.93 -13.71
C ARG A 66 2.51 18.26 -15.18
N PHE A 67 1.97 17.30 -15.90
CA PHE A 67 1.69 17.37 -17.33
C PHE A 67 0.20 17.14 -17.59
N ALA A 68 -0.39 17.96 -18.44
CA ALA A 68 -1.79 17.80 -18.77
C ALA A 68 -2.07 16.49 -19.53
N ASN A 69 -3.19 15.86 -19.22
CA ASN A 69 -3.73 14.77 -20.01
C ASN A 69 -4.42 15.37 -21.25
N ALA A 70 -4.12 14.84 -22.42
CA ALA A 70 -4.70 15.30 -23.68
C ALA A 70 -6.18 14.87 -23.83
N ARG A 71 -6.62 13.87 -23.05
CA ARG A 71 -8.01 13.41 -23.06
C ARG A 71 -8.42 12.83 -21.70
N THR A 72 -9.72 12.88 -21.42
CA THR A 72 -10.34 12.17 -20.32
C THR A 72 -10.74 10.76 -20.72
N ARG A 73 -10.90 9.88 -19.74
CA ARG A 73 -11.41 8.51 -19.96
C ARG A 73 -12.94 8.47 -19.87
N ASP A 74 -13.58 7.91 -20.88
CA ASP A 74 -14.95 7.43 -20.81
C ASP A 74 -14.93 6.01 -20.21
N LEU A 75 -15.34 5.86 -18.96
CA LEU A 75 -15.27 4.59 -18.26
C LEU A 75 -16.16 3.51 -18.90
N HIS A 76 -17.35 3.87 -19.40
CA HIS A 76 -18.25 2.91 -20.03
C HIS A 76 -17.71 2.41 -21.37
N ALA A 77 -17.19 3.31 -22.20
CA ALA A 77 -16.55 2.95 -23.46
C ALA A 77 -15.31 2.08 -23.20
N PHE A 78 -14.48 2.47 -22.24
CA PHE A 78 -13.28 1.75 -21.86
C PHE A 78 -13.58 0.33 -21.34
N ASN A 79 -14.59 0.18 -20.48
CA ASN A 79 -14.96 -1.14 -19.94
C ASN A 79 -15.45 -2.08 -21.04
N ARG A 80 -16.29 -1.60 -21.97
CA ARG A 80 -16.71 -2.40 -23.14
C ARG A 80 -15.54 -2.81 -24.03
N TYR A 81 -14.60 -1.87 -24.27
CA TYR A 81 -13.41 -2.16 -25.08
C TYR A 81 -12.49 -3.16 -24.36
N SER A 82 -12.35 -3.03 -23.03
CA SER A 82 -11.58 -3.96 -22.21
C SER A 82 -12.17 -5.37 -22.22
N GLU A 83 -13.47 -5.51 -22.09
CA GLU A 83 -14.17 -6.79 -22.17
C GLU A 83 -13.94 -7.47 -23.54
N TRP A 84 -14.04 -6.71 -24.62
CA TRP A 84 -13.78 -7.21 -25.96
C TRP A 84 -12.32 -7.64 -26.15
N ILE A 85 -11.34 -6.80 -25.82
CA ILE A 85 -9.91 -7.07 -26.08
C ILE A 85 -9.38 -8.24 -25.26
N PHE A 86 -9.92 -8.46 -24.06
CA PHE A 86 -9.49 -9.57 -23.19
C PHE A 86 -10.07 -10.92 -23.59
N THR A 87 -11.10 -10.95 -24.44
CA THR A 87 -11.83 -12.18 -24.80
C THR A 87 -11.81 -12.50 -26.29
N SER A 88 -11.31 -11.57 -27.14
CA SER A 88 -11.37 -11.69 -28.59
C SER A 88 -9.97 -11.62 -29.21
N GLU A 89 -9.84 -12.15 -30.41
CA GLU A 89 -8.64 -11.91 -31.25
C GLU A 89 -8.53 -10.42 -31.57
N HIS A 90 -7.34 -9.87 -31.41
CA HIS A 90 -7.08 -8.45 -31.59
C HIS A 90 -5.65 -8.23 -32.13
N THR A 91 -5.37 -7.03 -32.61
CA THR A 91 -4.09 -6.61 -33.16
C THR A 91 -3.27 -5.81 -32.13
N ARG A 92 -2.00 -5.59 -32.41
CA ARG A 92 -1.18 -4.65 -31.62
C ARG A 92 -1.73 -3.22 -31.62
N GLU A 93 -2.34 -2.80 -32.71
CA GLU A 93 -2.98 -1.49 -32.83
C GLU A 93 -4.14 -1.37 -31.82
N ASP A 94 -4.93 -2.44 -31.65
CA ASP A 94 -6.01 -2.50 -30.67
C ASP A 94 -5.49 -2.42 -29.23
N GLU A 95 -4.37 -3.07 -28.92
CA GLU A 95 -3.72 -2.93 -27.64
C GLU A 95 -3.24 -1.49 -27.37
N HIS A 96 -2.68 -0.84 -28.40
CA HIS A 96 -2.28 0.57 -28.29
C HIS A 96 -3.49 1.49 -28.08
N GLU A 97 -4.62 1.21 -28.74
CA GLU A 97 -5.85 1.98 -28.50
C GLU A 97 -6.41 1.69 -27.10
N TRP A 98 -6.34 0.45 -26.62
CA TRP A 98 -6.70 0.12 -25.24
C TRP A 98 -5.86 0.92 -24.25
N LEU A 99 -4.54 1.00 -24.45
CA LEU A 99 -3.63 1.77 -23.62
C LEU A 99 -3.96 3.26 -23.62
N ARG A 100 -4.36 3.83 -24.79
CA ARG A 100 -4.81 5.21 -24.88
C ARG A 100 -6.11 5.44 -24.12
N GLN A 101 -7.06 4.51 -24.17
CA GLN A 101 -8.33 4.58 -23.45
C GLN A 101 -8.14 4.35 -21.94
N GLN A 102 -7.27 3.43 -21.55
CA GLN A 102 -6.89 3.22 -20.16
C GLN A 102 -6.31 4.51 -19.57
N GLY A 103 -5.44 5.16 -20.27
CA GLY A 103 -4.78 6.40 -19.82
C GLY A 103 -3.89 6.20 -18.58
N PRO A 104 -3.53 7.30 -17.88
CA PRO A 104 -3.69 8.67 -18.35
C PRO A 104 -2.87 8.92 -19.61
N TRP A 105 -3.44 9.64 -20.59
CA TRP A 105 -2.78 9.92 -21.86
C TRP A 105 -2.18 11.33 -21.89
N SER A 106 -0.89 11.43 -21.63
CA SER A 106 -0.13 12.69 -21.54
C SER A 106 1.08 12.67 -22.48
N PRO A 107 0.92 13.03 -23.76
CA PRO A 107 2.03 13.13 -24.70
C PRO A 107 3.12 14.10 -24.24
N THR A 108 2.75 15.20 -23.62
CA THR A 108 3.70 16.20 -23.12
C THR A 108 4.64 15.66 -22.05
N LEU A 109 4.21 14.68 -21.23
CA LEU A 109 5.08 13.97 -20.30
C LEU A 109 6.13 13.15 -21.05
N LEU A 110 5.72 12.42 -22.09
CA LEU A 110 6.64 11.60 -22.92
C LEU A 110 7.62 12.48 -23.68
N ASP A 111 7.16 13.56 -24.30
CA ASP A 111 8.01 14.56 -24.97
C ASP A 111 9.04 15.18 -24.01
N TYR A 112 8.61 15.45 -22.76
CA TYR A 112 9.52 15.93 -21.74
C TYR A 112 10.58 14.88 -21.40
N LEU A 113 10.20 13.62 -21.22
CA LEU A 113 11.14 12.54 -20.96
C LEU A 113 12.14 12.37 -22.11
N GLU A 114 11.70 12.36 -23.36
CA GLU A 114 12.58 12.26 -24.53
C GLU A 114 13.64 13.35 -24.54
N ARG A 115 13.25 14.60 -24.30
CA ARG A 115 14.17 15.76 -24.31
C ARG A 115 15.07 15.82 -23.08
N ASN A 116 14.64 15.32 -21.94
CA ASN A 116 15.28 15.59 -20.65
C ASN A 116 15.80 14.35 -19.90
N HIS A 117 15.57 13.12 -20.40
CA HIS A 117 16.02 11.92 -19.68
C HIS A 117 17.53 11.95 -19.37
N HIS A 118 18.35 12.57 -20.22
CA HIS A 118 19.82 12.68 -20.04
C HIS A 118 20.22 13.43 -18.76
N GLN A 119 19.34 14.25 -18.20
CA GLN A 119 19.55 14.98 -16.96
C GLN A 119 19.40 14.11 -15.71
N TYR A 120 18.84 12.92 -15.82
CA TYR A 120 18.62 11.99 -14.71
C TYR A 120 19.61 10.84 -14.77
N ASP A 121 20.11 10.44 -13.60
CA ASP A 121 20.95 9.25 -13.46
C ASP A 121 20.10 7.97 -13.55
N ILE A 122 18.91 7.99 -12.93
CA ILE A 122 17.95 6.87 -12.83
C ILE A 122 16.55 7.38 -13.08
N LEU A 123 15.75 6.56 -13.79
CA LEU A 123 14.31 6.73 -13.98
C LEU A 123 13.59 5.58 -13.27
N ILE A 124 12.64 5.88 -12.40
CA ILE A 124 11.86 4.85 -11.66
C ILE A 124 10.41 4.95 -12.09
N PHE A 125 9.90 3.92 -12.73
CA PHE A 125 8.53 3.83 -13.20
C PHE A 125 7.69 3.00 -12.23
N PHE A 126 6.52 3.53 -11.85
CA PHE A 126 5.59 2.85 -10.96
C PHE A 126 4.36 2.35 -11.71
N THR A 127 4.06 1.07 -11.48
CA THR A 127 2.99 0.27 -12.08
C THR A 127 3.11 0.06 -13.59
N TYR A 128 2.96 -1.19 -14.00
CA TYR A 128 3.10 -1.60 -15.41
C TYR A 128 1.95 -1.11 -16.31
N LEU A 129 0.78 -0.88 -15.72
CA LEU A 129 -0.54 -0.84 -16.39
C LEU A 129 -0.76 0.37 -17.30
N TYR A 130 -0.07 1.50 -17.05
CA TYR A 130 -0.44 2.80 -17.61
C TYR A 130 0.52 3.32 -18.69
N ALA A 131 -0.03 4.14 -19.60
CA ALA A 131 0.71 4.69 -20.73
C ALA A 131 2.04 5.40 -20.38
N PRO A 132 2.16 6.20 -19.30
CA PRO A 132 3.43 6.81 -18.94
C PRO A 132 4.54 5.80 -18.67
N THR A 133 4.22 4.62 -18.14
CA THR A 133 5.19 3.55 -17.90
C THR A 133 5.49 2.78 -19.17
N VAL A 134 4.45 2.28 -19.87
CA VAL A 134 4.62 1.44 -21.07
C VAL A 134 5.42 2.14 -22.15
N LEU A 135 5.18 3.43 -22.36
CA LEU A 135 5.86 4.22 -23.38
C LEU A 135 7.14 4.86 -22.85
N GLY A 136 7.14 5.32 -21.60
CA GLY A 136 8.27 6.03 -21.01
C GLY A 136 9.50 5.16 -20.79
N VAL A 137 9.34 3.88 -20.40
CA VAL A 137 10.47 2.94 -20.24
C VAL A 137 11.26 2.78 -21.54
N LYS A 138 10.59 2.85 -22.69
CA LYS A 138 11.23 2.72 -24.04
C LYS A 138 12.23 3.84 -24.35
N ILE A 139 12.09 5.01 -23.72
CA ILE A 139 12.92 6.19 -23.99
C ILE A 139 14.36 5.99 -23.48
N ALA A 140 14.52 5.44 -22.29
CA ALA A 140 15.84 5.22 -21.70
C ALA A 140 15.89 3.93 -20.87
N PRO A 141 15.70 2.75 -21.48
CA PRO A 141 15.56 1.47 -20.78
C PRO A 141 16.80 1.12 -19.95
N HIS A 142 18.00 1.49 -20.42
CA HIS A 142 19.29 1.18 -19.78
C HIS A 142 19.49 1.79 -18.39
N LYS A 143 18.69 2.75 -17.99
CA LYS A 143 18.70 3.38 -16.65
C LYS A 143 17.32 3.43 -16.01
N SER A 144 16.38 2.69 -16.56
CA SER A 144 15.02 2.58 -16.04
C SER A 144 14.91 1.42 -15.05
N ILE A 145 14.31 1.70 -13.91
CA ILE A 145 13.85 0.71 -12.94
C ILE A 145 12.33 0.69 -13.00
N LEU A 146 11.73 -0.47 -13.14
CA LEU A 146 10.29 -0.66 -13.04
C LEU A 146 9.95 -1.24 -11.67
N VAL A 147 9.02 -0.61 -10.95
CA VAL A 147 8.29 -1.16 -9.81
C VAL A 147 6.95 -1.66 -10.35
N PRO A 148 6.79 -2.97 -10.60
CA PRO A 148 5.70 -3.46 -11.46
C PRO A 148 4.31 -3.25 -10.88
N THR A 149 4.12 -3.51 -9.58
CA THR A 149 2.82 -3.60 -8.92
C THR A 149 1.87 -4.58 -9.62
N ALA A 150 2.44 -5.69 -10.09
CA ALA A 150 1.77 -6.65 -10.96
C ALA A 150 1.09 -7.77 -10.17
N HIS A 151 0.01 -8.29 -10.73
CA HIS A 151 -0.72 -9.46 -10.27
C HIS A 151 -1.43 -10.11 -11.46
N ASP A 152 -1.95 -11.34 -11.30
CA ASP A 152 -2.64 -12.04 -12.38
C ASP A 152 -4.02 -11.44 -12.64
N GLU A 153 -4.06 -10.45 -13.53
CA GLU A 153 -5.27 -9.80 -14.00
C GLU A 153 -5.35 -9.86 -15.54
N PRO A 154 -6.54 -9.73 -16.16
CA PRO A 154 -6.68 -9.89 -17.61
C PRO A 154 -5.76 -9.00 -18.44
N ALA A 155 -5.57 -7.75 -18.02
CA ALA A 155 -4.77 -6.78 -18.76
C ALA A 155 -3.31 -7.20 -18.94
N ILE A 156 -2.71 -7.88 -17.94
CA ILE A 156 -1.28 -8.25 -17.99
C ILE A 156 -0.94 -9.23 -19.10
N ARG A 157 -1.95 -9.87 -19.69
CA ARG A 157 -1.80 -10.87 -20.79
C ARG A 157 -1.67 -10.24 -22.17
N LEU A 158 -1.86 -8.92 -22.30
CA LEU A 158 -1.66 -8.22 -23.55
C LEU A 158 -0.18 -8.29 -24.00
N GLU A 159 0.05 -8.46 -25.29
CA GLU A 159 1.38 -8.66 -25.89
C GLU A 159 2.35 -7.49 -25.59
N MET A 160 1.83 -6.26 -25.50
CA MET A 160 2.66 -5.09 -25.19
C MET A 160 3.41 -5.21 -23.85
N TYR A 161 2.89 -5.97 -22.88
CA TYR A 161 3.55 -6.16 -21.60
C TYR A 161 4.71 -7.16 -21.63
N LYS A 162 4.72 -8.08 -22.61
CA LYS A 162 5.90 -8.94 -22.86
C LYS A 162 7.12 -8.09 -23.23
N GLU A 163 6.90 -7.06 -24.06
CA GLU A 163 7.95 -6.10 -24.40
C GLU A 163 8.33 -5.27 -23.18
N LEU A 164 7.35 -4.69 -22.46
CA LEU A 164 7.59 -3.84 -21.30
C LEU A 164 8.47 -4.52 -20.23
N PHE A 165 8.18 -5.75 -19.85
CA PHE A 165 8.93 -6.44 -18.82
C PHE A 165 10.33 -6.89 -19.25
N SER A 166 10.64 -6.88 -20.55
CA SER A 166 11.96 -7.21 -21.08
C SER A 166 12.91 -6.00 -21.20
N LEU A 167 12.40 -4.77 -21.07
CA LEU A 167 13.15 -3.56 -21.41
C LEU A 167 13.95 -2.93 -20.25
N PRO A 168 13.39 -2.78 -19.02
CA PRO A 168 14.05 -2.00 -17.98
C PRO A 168 15.35 -2.67 -17.53
N ALA A 169 16.35 -1.85 -17.24
CA ALA A 169 17.62 -2.32 -16.69
C ALA A 169 17.47 -2.89 -15.28
N GLY A 170 16.47 -2.43 -14.53
CA GLY A 170 16.16 -2.92 -13.19
C GLY A 170 14.69 -3.25 -12.98
N LEU A 171 14.42 -4.31 -12.20
CA LEU A 171 13.11 -4.65 -11.67
C LEU A 171 13.14 -4.65 -10.14
N ALA A 172 12.33 -3.79 -9.53
CA ALA A 172 12.15 -3.69 -8.09
C ALA A 172 10.79 -4.28 -7.72
N TYR A 173 10.77 -5.57 -7.43
CA TYR A 173 9.54 -6.29 -7.08
C TYR A 173 9.03 -5.92 -5.70
N ASN A 174 7.73 -5.96 -5.52
CA ASN A 174 7.10 -5.71 -4.23
C ASN A 174 7.21 -6.94 -3.30
N THR A 175 7.07 -8.14 -3.86
CA THR A 175 7.11 -9.41 -3.10
C THR A 175 7.77 -10.51 -3.93
N GLU A 176 8.19 -11.58 -3.27
CA GLU A 176 8.68 -12.79 -3.96
C GLU A 176 7.57 -13.48 -4.77
N VAL A 177 6.31 -13.30 -4.38
CA VAL A 177 5.16 -13.80 -5.14
C VAL A 177 5.06 -13.06 -6.47
N GLU A 178 5.12 -11.73 -6.46
CA GLU A 178 5.14 -10.91 -7.69
C GLU A 178 6.33 -11.27 -8.57
N ARG A 179 7.54 -11.41 -7.98
CA ARG A 179 8.74 -11.83 -8.72
C ARG A 179 8.53 -13.17 -9.41
N ARG A 180 8.10 -14.19 -8.66
CA ARG A 180 7.83 -15.53 -9.20
C ARG A 180 6.80 -15.49 -10.32
N PHE A 181 5.70 -14.76 -10.13
CA PHE A 181 4.68 -14.59 -11.14
C PHE A 181 5.26 -14.00 -12.43
N LEU A 182 5.98 -12.89 -12.35
CA LEU A 182 6.55 -12.22 -13.53
C LEU A 182 7.63 -13.07 -14.21
N THR A 183 8.54 -13.69 -13.47
CA THR A 183 9.60 -14.52 -14.05
C THR A 183 9.08 -15.82 -14.67
N THR A 184 7.91 -16.30 -14.25
CA THR A 184 7.25 -17.46 -14.84
C THR A 184 6.56 -17.13 -16.17
N HIS A 185 5.99 -15.93 -16.30
CA HIS A 185 5.14 -15.57 -17.45
C HIS A 185 5.85 -14.68 -18.47
N PHE A 186 6.95 -14.04 -18.10
CA PHE A 186 7.64 -13.07 -18.97
C PHE A 186 9.13 -13.32 -19.08
N SER A 187 9.71 -12.97 -20.23
CA SER A 187 11.16 -13.00 -20.44
C SER A 187 11.79 -11.76 -19.80
N ILE A 188 12.20 -11.88 -18.54
CA ILE A 188 12.89 -10.81 -17.82
C ILE A 188 14.34 -10.75 -18.32
N ARG A 189 14.81 -9.55 -18.69
CA ARG A 189 16.18 -9.28 -19.14
C ARG A 189 16.88 -8.20 -18.31
N ALA A 190 16.25 -7.83 -17.20
CA ALA A 190 16.82 -6.85 -16.29
C ALA A 190 18.19 -7.31 -15.78
N VAL A 191 19.13 -6.39 -15.71
CA VAL A 191 20.48 -6.66 -15.19
C VAL A 191 20.47 -6.68 -13.68
N GLU A 192 19.54 -5.92 -13.08
CA GLU A 192 19.34 -5.84 -11.65
C GLU A 192 17.91 -6.20 -11.28
N GLU A 193 17.76 -7.23 -10.46
CA GLU A 193 16.50 -7.67 -9.92
C GLU A 193 16.57 -7.73 -8.40
N GLU A 194 15.63 -7.10 -7.72
CA GLU A 194 15.57 -7.11 -6.27
C GLU A 194 14.11 -7.14 -5.78
N THR A 195 13.81 -7.96 -4.79
CA THR A 195 12.53 -7.87 -4.06
C THR A 195 12.65 -6.79 -2.99
N VAL A 196 12.18 -5.61 -3.31
CA VAL A 196 12.33 -4.42 -2.48
C VAL A 196 11.16 -4.23 -1.54
N GLY A 197 9.94 -4.16 -2.07
CA GLY A 197 8.75 -3.80 -1.31
C GLY A 197 8.67 -2.32 -0.95
N CYS A 198 7.95 -2.01 0.13
CA CYS A 198 7.80 -0.66 0.68
C CYS A 198 8.05 -0.65 2.18
N GLY A 199 8.72 0.37 2.68
CA GLY A 199 8.91 0.56 4.10
C GLY A 199 7.62 0.98 4.81
N VAL A 200 7.52 0.65 6.08
CA VAL A 200 6.41 1.06 6.94
C VAL A 200 6.96 1.79 8.17
N ASP A 201 6.28 2.87 8.54
CA ASP A 201 6.62 3.60 9.75
C ASP A 201 6.19 2.80 10.98
N LEU A 202 7.15 2.47 11.82
CA LEU A 202 6.86 1.84 13.10
C LEU A 202 6.30 2.92 14.06
N PRO A 203 5.26 2.59 14.83
CA PRO A 203 4.76 3.50 15.86
C PRO A 203 5.89 3.88 16.80
N GLN A 204 6.25 5.17 16.81
CA GLN A 204 7.24 5.67 17.76
C GLN A 204 6.63 5.57 19.17
N ALA A 205 7.38 5.00 20.11
CA ALA A 205 7.10 5.17 21.53
C ALA A 205 7.27 6.67 21.83
N GLN A 206 6.18 7.43 21.87
CA GLN A 206 6.24 8.81 22.34
C GLN A 206 6.66 8.76 23.81
N ALA A 207 7.85 9.29 24.12
CA ALA A 207 8.19 9.67 25.46
C ALA A 207 7.25 10.83 25.83
N TYR A 208 6.18 10.51 26.56
CA TYR A 208 5.44 11.55 27.26
C TYR A 208 6.41 12.24 28.24
N PRO A 209 6.38 13.57 28.35
CA PRO A 209 7.01 14.23 29.48
C PRO A 209 6.45 13.53 30.75
N ARG A 210 7.30 12.98 31.55
CA ARG A 210 6.88 12.55 32.90
C ARG A 210 6.33 13.81 33.57
N GLU A 211 5.03 13.85 33.79
CA GLU A 211 4.47 14.82 34.74
C GLU A 211 5.26 14.58 36.03
N ARG A 212 6.03 15.59 36.44
CA ARG A 212 6.63 15.57 37.79
C ARG A 212 5.47 15.42 38.75
N PRO A 213 5.53 14.44 39.67
CA PRO A 213 4.58 14.45 40.78
C PRO A 213 4.72 15.82 41.45
N ALA A 214 3.59 16.46 41.75
CA ALA A 214 3.58 17.66 42.54
C ALA A 214 4.39 17.37 43.80
N GLU A 215 5.42 18.17 44.05
CA GLU A 215 6.24 18.13 45.26
C GLU A 215 5.30 18.32 46.46
N GLN A 216 4.96 17.22 47.14
CA GLN A 216 4.47 17.28 48.50
C GLN A 216 5.71 17.41 49.39
N GLU A 217 5.94 18.60 49.89
CA GLU A 217 6.84 18.82 51.00
C GLU A 217 6.39 17.94 52.19
N SER A 218 7.17 16.91 52.48
CA SER A 218 7.09 16.23 53.80
C SER A 218 8.53 16.04 54.32
N ASP A 219 8.83 16.82 55.33
CA ASP A 219 9.99 16.63 56.21
C ASP A 219 9.88 15.27 56.91
N GLY A 220 10.84 14.36 56.62
CA GLY A 220 11.01 13.11 57.34
C GLY A 220 12.19 12.30 56.78
N PRO A 221 13.05 11.72 57.63
CA PRO A 221 14.27 11.03 57.17
C PRO A 221 13.95 9.72 56.47
N ALA A 222 14.68 9.45 55.36
CA ALA A 222 14.54 8.28 54.50
C ALA A 222 14.91 6.97 55.23
N PRO A 223 14.13 5.89 55.10
CA PRO A 223 14.58 4.55 55.44
C PRO A 223 15.49 3.98 54.33
N ALA A 224 16.45 3.15 54.78
CA ALA A 224 17.45 2.50 53.97
C ALA A 224 16.85 1.58 52.89
N ALA A 225 17.43 1.62 51.68
CA ALA A 225 17.07 0.76 50.59
C ALA A 225 17.47 -0.69 50.87
N GLU A 226 16.50 -1.59 50.90
CA GLU A 226 16.72 -3.02 50.71
C GLU A 226 16.49 -3.34 49.22
N ASP A 227 17.49 -3.98 48.63
CA ASP A 227 17.48 -4.50 47.23
C ASP A 227 16.48 -5.67 47.11
N GLU A 228 15.22 -5.37 46.84
CA GLU A 228 14.29 -6.38 46.33
C GLU A 228 14.19 -6.28 44.80
N ALA A 229 14.62 -7.36 44.14
CA ALA A 229 14.39 -7.54 42.70
C ALA A 229 12.88 -7.51 42.41
N PRO A 230 12.44 -6.85 41.32
CA PRO A 230 11.03 -6.79 40.97
C PRO A 230 10.48 -8.17 40.63
N PRO A 231 9.24 -8.50 41.02
CA PRO A 231 8.64 -9.80 40.73
C PRO A 231 8.47 -10.00 39.23
N ASP A 232 8.83 -11.17 38.77
CA ASP A 232 8.87 -11.63 37.36
C ASP A 232 7.49 -11.85 36.73
N ASP A 233 6.41 -11.30 37.28
CA ASP A 233 5.02 -11.51 36.87
C ASP A 233 4.30 -10.19 36.49
N ALA A 234 5.01 -9.23 35.90
CA ALA A 234 4.36 -8.11 35.27
C ALA A 234 3.87 -8.54 33.87
N SER A 235 2.60 -8.90 33.78
CA SER A 235 1.87 -9.19 32.55
C SER A 235 2.32 -8.25 31.42
N PRO A 236 2.84 -8.78 30.29
CA PRO A 236 3.42 -7.98 29.19
C PRO A 236 2.39 -7.14 28.39
N LEU A 237 1.14 -7.05 28.85
CA LEU A 237 -0.01 -6.64 28.04
C LEU A 237 -0.47 -5.19 28.25
N TYR A 238 0.05 -4.49 29.24
CA TYR A 238 -0.39 -3.11 29.50
C TYR A 238 0.66 -2.09 29.07
N ARG A 239 0.53 -1.54 27.87
CA ARG A 239 1.23 -0.33 27.43
C ARG A 239 0.22 0.82 27.36
N PRO A 240 0.08 1.64 28.40
CA PRO A 240 -0.98 2.66 28.53
C PRO A 240 -1.00 3.68 27.37
N HIS A 241 0.14 3.96 26.76
CA HIS A 241 0.29 4.92 25.67
C HIS A 241 -0.19 4.42 24.30
N LEU A 242 -0.16 3.09 24.03
CA LEU A 242 -0.76 2.51 22.82
C LEU A 242 -2.28 2.41 22.95
N ALA A 243 -2.77 2.01 24.13
CA ALA A 243 -4.20 1.98 24.45
C ALA A 243 -4.88 3.35 24.27
N HIS A 244 -4.14 4.45 24.39
CA HIS A 244 -4.70 5.80 24.30
C HIS A 244 -5.05 6.23 22.87
N ARG A 245 -4.25 5.86 21.86
CA ARG A 245 -4.51 6.23 20.45
C ARG A 245 -5.74 5.53 19.89
N GLY A 246 -5.85 4.23 20.07
CA GLY A 246 -7.01 3.47 19.64
C GLY A 246 -8.31 3.90 20.33
N SER A 247 -8.24 4.36 21.60
CA SER A 247 -9.41 4.85 22.33
C SER A 247 -10.00 6.14 21.75
N VAL A 248 -9.17 7.01 21.15
CA VAL A 248 -9.65 8.24 20.50
C VAL A 248 -10.51 7.90 19.30
N PHE A 249 -10.04 6.99 18.43
CA PHE A 249 -10.79 6.54 17.27
C PHE A 249 -12.13 5.89 17.68
N ARG A 250 -12.08 4.95 18.66
CA ARG A 250 -13.28 4.28 19.17
C ARG A 250 -14.32 5.27 19.68
N ARG A 251 -13.94 6.26 20.49
CA ARG A 251 -14.85 7.30 21.01
C ARG A 251 -15.46 8.13 19.89
N ARG A 252 -14.63 8.61 18.94
CA ARG A 252 -15.12 9.42 17.80
C ARG A 252 -16.18 8.68 16.97
N HIS A 253 -15.97 7.40 16.75
CA HIS A 253 -16.85 6.57 15.92
C HIS A 253 -17.84 5.74 16.74
N ARG A 254 -17.96 5.97 18.06
CA ARG A 254 -18.88 5.29 18.97
C ARG A 254 -18.80 3.76 18.87
N LEU A 255 -17.57 3.22 18.85
CA LEU A 255 -17.30 1.79 18.75
C LEU A 255 -17.05 1.22 20.14
N HIS A 256 -17.99 0.48 20.69
CA HIS A 256 -17.94 -0.07 22.06
C HIS A 256 -17.49 -1.54 22.09
N GLY A 257 -17.82 -2.31 21.06
CA GLY A 257 -17.52 -3.73 20.90
C GLY A 257 -16.30 -4.01 19.98
N PRO A 258 -16.09 -5.28 19.63
CA PRO A 258 -15.12 -5.66 18.60
C PRO A 258 -15.51 -5.08 17.24
N PHE A 259 -14.52 -4.78 16.41
CA PHE A 259 -14.79 -4.36 15.05
C PHE A 259 -13.71 -4.82 14.06
N LEU A 260 -14.17 -5.15 12.85
CA LEU A 260 -13.32 -5.32 11.68
C LEU A 260 -13.06 -3.96 11.06
N LEU A 261 -11.84 -3.74 10.58
CA LEU A 261 -11.48 -2.54 9.84
C LEU A 261 -11.06 -2.92 8.41
N TYR A 262 -11.69 -2.30 7.43
CA TYR A 262 -11.23 -2.27 6.05
C TYR A 262 -10.71 -0.88 5.70
N GLY A 263 -9.62 -0.81 4.91
CA GLY A 263 -9.05 0.45 4.44
C GLY A 263 -8.67 0.41 2.97
N GLY A 264 -9.18 1.36 2.18
CA GLY A 264 -8.87 1.46 0.77
C GLY A 264 -10.02 2.01 -0.08
N ARG A 265 -10.01 1.68 -1.37
CA ARG A 265 -11.17 1.90 -2.24
C ARG A 265 -12.24 0.89 -1.91
N ILE A 266 -13.46 1.36 -1.72
CA ILE A 266 -14.62 0.52 -1.43
C ILE A 266 -15.32 0.27 -2.76
N ASP A 267 -14.92 -0.79 -3.44
CA ASP A 267 -15.45 -1.23 -4.74
C ASP A 267 -15.43 -2.77 -4.86
N ALA A 268 -16.13 -3.29 -5.88
CA ALA A 268 -16.18 -4.72 -6.17
C ALA A 268 -14.82 -5.33 -6.49
N GLY A 269 -13.93 -4.60 -7.20
CA GLY A 269 -12.59 -5.06 -7.56
C GLY A 269 -11.68 -5.27 -6.34
N LYS A 270 -11.98 -4.61 -5.21
CA LYS A 270 -11.32 -4.81 -3.92
C LYS A 270 -12.02 -5.83 -3.02
N GLY A 271 -13.04 -6.55 -3.53
CA GLY A 271 -13.76 -7.59 -2.78
C GLY A 271 -14.72 -7.03 -1.72
N CYS A 272 -15.11 -5.74 -1.81
CA CYS A 272 -15.94 -5.13 -0.78
C CYS A 272 -17.39 -5.60 -0.81
N GLU A 273 -17.92 -6.01 -1.96
CA GLU A 273 -19.26 -6.60 -2.05
C GLU A 273 -19.32 -7.92 -1.27
N GLU A 274 -18.38 -8.83 -1.55
CA GLU A 274 -18.24 -10.11 -0.85
C GLU A 274 -17.99 -9.91 0.65
N LEU A 275 -17.15 -8.93 1.02
CA LEU A 275 -16.92 -8.60 2.43
C LEU A 275 -18.21 -8.20 3.15
N VAL A 276 -19.03 -7.36 2.53
CA VAL A 276 -20.30 -6.91 3.10
C VAL A 276 -21.27 -8.10 3.24
N GLU A 277 -21.36 -8.97 2.24
CA GLU A 277 -22.17 -10.17 2.26
C GLU A 277 -21.76 -11.14 3.38
N TYR A 278 -20.46 -11.49 3.44
CA TYR A 278 -19.93 -12.42 4.44
C TYR A 278 -20.05 -11.87 5.86
N PHE A 279 -19.81 -10.56 6.03
CA PHE A 279 -19.97 -9.92 7.33
C PHE A 279 -21.44 -9.86 7.77
N SER A 280 -22.37 -9.63 6.84
CA SER A 280 -23.81 -9.67 7.14
C SER A 280 -24.25 -11.06 7.58
N SER A 281 -23.73 -12.11 6.93
CA SER A 281 -23.96 -13.50 7.34
C SER A 281 -23.40 -13.77 8.75
N TYR A 282 -22.20 -13.29 9.07
CA TYR A 282 -21.62 -13.39 10.42
C TYR A 282 -22.53 -12.77 11.49
N VAL A 283 -23.12 -11.61 11.23
CA VAL A 283 -24.06 -10.96 12.18
C VAL A 283 -25.36 -11.73 12.29
N GLN A 284 -25.92 -12.23 11.19
CA GLN A 284 -27.13 -13.07 11.18
C GLN A 284 -26.94 -14.35 12.01
N ASP A 285 -25.71 -14.89 12.01
CA ASP A 285 -25.31 -16.06 12.80
C ASP A 285 -24.97 -15.72 14.26
N GLY A 286 -25.36 -14.52 14.74
CA GLY A 286 -25.21 -14.10 16.14
C GLY A 286 -23.88 -13.42 16.47
N GLY A 287 -23.09 -13.01 15.48
CA GLY A 287 -21.88 -12.23 15.69
C GLY A 287 -22.19 -10.80 16.16
N ASP A 288 -21.38 -10.26 17.09
CA ASP A 288 -21.59 -8.97 17.76
C ASP A 288 -20.60 -7.87 17.35
N ALA A 289 -19.76 -8.12 16.33
CA ALA A 289 -18.79 -7.13 15.85
C ALA A 289 -19.44 -6.08 14.92
N SER A 290 -18.72 -4.96 14.72
CA SER A 290 -19.04 -3.98 13.69
C SER A 290 -18.05 -4.06 12.54
N LEU A 291 -18.47 -3.73 11.31
CA LEU A 291 -17.60 -3.52 10.15
C LEU A 291 -17.39 -2.01 9.96
N VAL A 292 -16.15 -1.58 10.01
CA VAL A 292 -15.76 -0.18 9.77
C VAL A 292 -14.98 -0.11 8.47
N LEU A 293 -15.43 0.74 7.53
CA LEU A 293 -14.77 0.95 6.25
C LEU A 293 -14.22 2.37 6.19
N MET A 294 -12.94 2.51 5.87
CA MET A 294 -12.28 3.80 5.66
C MET A 294 -11.72 3.92 4.24
N GLY A 295 -11.78 5.12 3.65
CA GLY A 295 -11.23 5.41 2.34
C GLY A 295 -12.21 6.04 1.37
N VAL A 296 -12.16 5.62 0.09
CA VAL A 296 -13.00 6.17 -0.99
C VAL A 296 -14.15 5.23 -1.30
N LYS A 297 -15.38 5.73 -1.11
CA LYS A 297 -16.59 4.96 -1.39
C LYS A 297 -16.97 5.09 -2.88
N LEU A 298 -16.83 4.00 -3.63
CA LEU A 298 -17.16 3.89 -5.06
C LEU A 298 -18.36 2.94 -5.32
N MET A 299 -18.89 2.30 -4.28
CA MET A 299 -20.10 1.50 -4.32
C MET A 299 -21.05 1.89 -3.17
N PRO A 300 -22.37 1.68 -3.28
CA PRO A 300 -23.27 1.87 -2.16
C PRO A 300 -22.93 0.89 -1.03
N LEU A 301 -23.13 1.32 0.20
CA LEU A 301 -23.06 0.47 1.38
C LEU A 301 -24.47 0.30 1.96
N PRO A 302 -24.85 -0.88 2.46
CA PRO A 302 -26.11 -1.08 3.16
C PRO A 302 -26.23 -0.17 4.40
N GLU A 303 -27.42 0.31 4.66
CA GLU A 303 -27.75 1.10 5.86
C GLU A 303 -28.03 0.19 7.07
N GLU A 304 -26.98 -0.56 7.47
CA GLU A 304 -27.06 -1.49 8.58
C GLU A 304 -26.37 -0.93 9.83
N PRO A 305 -26.91 -1.13 11.04
CA PRO A 305 -26.33 -0.56 12.26
C PRO A 305 -24.93 -1.07 12.58
N PHE A 306 -24.57 -2.23 12.05
CA PHE A 306 -23.26 -2.85 12.23
C PHE A 306 -22.24 -2.48 11.12
N ILE A 307 -22.65 -1.73 10.06
CA ILE A 307 -21.76 -1.22 9.00
C ILE A 307 -21.56 0.28 9.18
N ARG A 308 -20.30 0.71 9.26
CA ARG A 308 -19.95 2.12 9.48
C ARG A 308 -18.93 2.59 8.46
N PHE A 309 -19.20 3.72 7.83
CA PHE A 309 -18.27 4.40 6.94
C PHE A 309 -17.58 5.52 7.69
N ALA A 310 -16.26 5.40 7.89
CA ALA A 310 -15.43 6.39 8.58
C ALA A 310 -14.91 7.51 7.66
N GLY A 311 -15.11 7.39 6.34
CA GLY A 311 -14.63 8.37 5.38
C GLY A 311 -13.13 8.27 5.10
N ARG A 312 -12.59 9.32 4.49
CA ARG A 312 -11.14 9.47 4.29
C ARG A 312 -10.52 9.93 5.60
N LEU A 313 -9.53 9.20 6.06
CA LEU A 313 -8.78 9.50 7.28
C LEU A 313 -7.41 10.09 6.95
N SER A 314 -6.92 10.99 7.78
CA SER A 314 -5.53 11.41 7.77
C SER A 314 -4.59 10.24 8.13
N ASP A 315 -3.29 10.36 7.82
CA ASP A 315 -2.29 9.32 8.15
C ASP A 315 -2.32 8.98 9.66
N GLN A 316 -2.50 9.98 10.52
CA GLN A 316 -2.59 9.78 11.97
C GLN A 316 -3.88 9.06 12.39
N GLU A 317 -5.03 9.48 11.85
CA GLU A 317 -6.32 8.84 12.15
C GLU A 317 -6.37 7.40 11.62
N ARG A 318 -5.75 7.14 10.47
CA ARG A 318 -5.61 5.80 9.91
C ARG A 318 -4.83 4.88 10.83
N LEU A 319 -3.70 5.33 11.37
CA LEU A 319 -2.96 4.55 12.36
C LEU A 319 -3.77 4.31 13.63
N GLN A 320 -4.52 5.31 14.11
CA GLN A 320 -5.42 5.15 15.26
C GLN A 320 -6.52 4.11 14.99
N ALA A 321 -7.07 4.09 13.77
CA ALA A 321 -8.08 3.12 13.34
C ALA A 321 -7.49 1.70 13.33
N LEU A 322 -6.30 1.52 12.77
CA LEU A 322 -5.60 0.25 12.71
C LEU A 322 -5.27 -0.28 14.12
N GLU A 323 -4.75 0.56 15.01
CA GLU A 323 -4.47 0.20 16.40
C GLU A 323 -5.75 -0.15 17.19
N ALA A 324 -6.88 0.51 16.89
CA ALA A 324 -8.16 0.31 17.56
C ALA A 324 -8.88 -0.96 17.12
N ALA A 325 -8.61 -1.45 15.92
CA ALA A 325 -9.31 -2.57 15.30
C ALA A 325 -9.04 -3.88 16.05
N THR A 326 -10.06 -4.73 16.13
CA THR A 326 -9.92 -6.10 16.60
C THR A 326 -9.16 -6.93 15.58
N VAL A 327 -9.47 -6.73 14.31
CA VAL A 327 -8.79 -7.34 13.15
C VAL A 327 -8.93 -6.40 11.95
N VAL A 328 -7.92 -6.36 11.08
CA VAL A 328 -7.98 -5.68 9.79
C VAL A 328 -8.29 -6.72 8.73
N VAL A 329 -9.34 -6.48 7.94
CA VAL A 329 -9.71 -7.36 6.84
C VAL A 329 -9.14 -6.86 5.52
N VAL A 330 -8.57 -7.78 4.73
CA VAL A 330 -8.05 -7.50 3.38
C VAL A 330 -8.75 -8.44 2.39
N PRO A 331 -9.93 -8.04 1.88
CA PRO A 331 -10.77 -8.90 1.05
C PRO A 331 -10.34 -8.92 -0.42
N SER A 332 -9.37 -8.08 -0.80
CA SER A 332 -8.90 -7.96 -2.18
C SER A 332 -8.35 -9.29 -2.73
N PRO A 333 -8.85 -9.78 -3.87
CA PRO A 333 -8.27 -10.96 -4.52
C PRO A 333 -6.94 -10.67 -5.22
N TYR A 334 -6.65 -9.39 -5.48
CA TYR A 334 -5.47 -8.95 -6.24
C TYR A 334 -4.64 -7.95 -5.43
N GLU A 335 -3.49 -8.39 -4.99
CA GLU A 335 -2.50 -7.56 -4.29
C GLU A 335 -1.09 -7.87 -4.79
N SER A 336 -0.26 -6.84 -4.93
CA SER A 336 1.16 -6.99 -5.20
C SER A 336 2.03 -6.82 -3.95
N LEU A 337 1.52 -6.08 -2.94
CA LEU A 337 2.20 -5.83 -1.66
C LEU A 337 1.25 -5.79 -0.47
N SER A 338 0.13 -5.07 -0.60
CA SER A 338 -0.82 -4.73 0.47
C SER A 338 -0.23 -3.89 1.61
N LEU A 339 -0.12 -2.57 1.36
CA LEU A 339 0.32 -1.63 2.40
C LEU A 339 -0.59 -1.67 3.64
N LEU A 340 -1.90 -1.91 3.46
CA LEU A 340 -2.84 -2.06 4.58
C LEU A 340 -2.45 -3.21 5.51
N ALA A 341 -2.04 -4.37 4.96
CA ALA A 341 -1.58 -5.51 5.75
C ALA A 341 -0.28 -5.18 6.50
N LEU A 342 0.68 -4.56 5.81
CA LEU A 342 1.96 -4.19 6.43
C LEU A 342 1.79 -3.14 7.54
N GLU A 343 0.94 -2.14 7.34
CA GLU A 343 0.61 -1.13 8.36
C GLU A 343 -0.13 -1.75 9.55
N SER A 344 -1.03 -2.69 9.30
CA SER A 344 -1.71 -3.46 10.36
C SER A 344 -0.70 -4.24 11.21
N PHE A 345 0.24 -4.92 10.58
CA PHE A 345 1.31 -5.63 11.29
C PHE A 345 2.22 -4.67 12.08
N ALA A 346 2.53 -3.50 11.55
CA ALA A 346 3.36 -2.50 12.21
C ALA A 346 2.75 -2.03 13.54
N VAL A 347 1.44 -1.82 13.59
CA VAL A 347 0.73 -1.47 14.83
C VAL A 347 0.41 -2.69 15.71
N GLY A 348 0.55 -3.91 15.15
CA GLY A 348 0.34 -5.18 15.86
C GLY A 348 -1.11 -5.62 15.89
N THR A 349 -1.89 -5.23 14.92
CA THR A 349 -3.26 -5.72 14.68
C THR A 349 -3.20 -6.87 13.68
N PRO A 350 -3.79 -8.04 13.98
CA PRO A 350 -3.80 -9.16 13.05
C PRO A 350 -4.67 -8.87 11.83
N ILE A 351 -4.39 -9.55 10.71
CA ILE A 351 -5.24 -9.48 9.52
C ILE A 351 -6.10 -10.73 9.35
N LEU A 352 -7.23 -10.53 8.65
CA LEU A 352 -8.03 -11.59 8.05
C LEU A 352 -8.03 -11.37 6.53
N ALA A 353 -7.43 -12.27 5.77
CA ALA A 353 -7.04 -12.06 4.38
C ALA A 353 -7.80 -13.00 3.43
N ASN A 354 -8.09 -12.52 2.22
CA ASN A 354 -8.66 -13.35 1.16
C ASN A 354 -7.59 -14.30 0.59
N ALA A 355 -7.84 -15.61 0.64
CA ALA A 355 -6.92 -16.64 0.15
C ALA A 355 -6.71 -16.62 -1.38
N ARG A 356 -7.56 -15.96 -2.14
CA ARG A 356 -7.34 -15.77 -3.59
C ARG A 356 -6.13 -14.90 -3.90
N SER A 357 -5.66 -14.09 -2.95
CA SER A 357 -4.43 -13.33 -3.08
C SER A 357 -3.24 -14.12 -2.50
N GLU A 358 -2.43 -14.73 -3.37
CA GLU A 358 -1.20 -15.41 -2.95
C GLU A 358 -0.27 -14.52 -2.12
N VAL A 359 -0.21 -13.22 -2.41
CA VAL A 359 0.59 -12.24 -1.65
C VAL A 359 0.13 -12.15 -0.20
N LEU A 360 -1.18 -12.11 0.03
CA LEU A 360 -1.74 -12.03 1.38
C LEU A 360 -1.53 -13.34 2.15
N VAL A 361 -1.70 -14.48 1.49
CA VAL A 361 -1.41 -15.79 2.07
C VAL A 361 0.06 -15.90 2.44
N ASP A 362 0.97 -15.49 1.55
CA ASP A 362 2.43 -15.47 1.82
C ASP A 362 2.77 -14.56 3.01
N HIS A 363 2.14 -13.38 3.12
CA HIS A 363 2.29 -12.53 4.29
C HIS A 363 1.80 -13.20 5.57
N CYS A 364 0.64 -13.85 5.56
CA CYS A 364 0.10 -14.56 6.73
C CYS A 364 1.04 -15.69 7.16
N ILE A 365 1.54 -16.51 6.22
CA ILE A 365 2.43 -17.63 6.50
C ILE A 365 3.78 -17.13 7.04
N LYS A 366 4.44 -16.19 6.35
CA LYS A 366 5.78 -15.69 6.74
C LYS A 366 5.77 -14.90 8.04
N SER A 367 4.72 -14.13 8.29
CA SER A 367 4.61 -13.33 9.49
C SER A 367 4.04 -14.10 10.68
N ASN A 368 3.24 -15.14 10.44
CA ASN A 368 2.35 -15.75 11.41
C ASN A 368 1.56 -14.68 12.21
N ALA A 369 1.00 -13.70 11.48
CA ALA A 369 0.35 -12.52 12.04
C ALA A 369 -1.08 -12.30 11.55
N GLY A 370 -1.67 -13.27 10.86
CA GLY A 370 -3.03 -13.22 10.34
C GLY A 370 -3.55 -14.59 10.00
N LEU A 371 -4.84 -14.64 9.72
CA LEU A 371 -5.55 -15.78 9.16
C LEU A 371 -5.99 -15.44 7.74
N TYR A 372 -6.32 -16.47 6.97
CA TYR A 372 -6.88 -16.29 5.63
C TYR A 372 -8.08 -17.21 5.43
N TYR A 373 -8.98 -16.83 4.54
CA TYR A 373 -10.22 -17.54 4.24
C TYR A 373 -10.39 -17.72 2.73
N ALA A 374 -10.92 -18.84 2.31
CA ALA A 374 -11.22 -19.15 0.91
C ALA A 374 -12.71 -18.90 0.58
N ASP A 375 -13.59 -19.00 1.56
CA ASP A 375 -15.03 -18.87 1.40
C ASP A 375 -15.69 -18.17 2.61
N ARG A 376 -17.04 -18.05 2.54
CA ARG A 376 -17.86 -17.40 3.57
C ARG A 376 -17.74 -18.10 4.93
N ASP A 377 -17.78 -19.42 4.95
CA ASP A 377 -17.84 -20.19 6.19
C ASP A 377 -16.50 -20.11 6.93
N GLU A 378 -15.37 -20.20 6.20
CA GLU A 378 -14.03 -19.94 6.74
C GLU A 378 -13.89 -18.50 7.23
N PHE A 379 -14.43 -17.50 6.50
CA PHE A 379 -14.43 -16.11 6.93
C PHE A 379 -15.12 -15.97 8.30
N ILE A 380 -16.32 -16.53 8.46
CA ILE A 380 -17.10 -16.45 9.68
C ILE A 380 -16.35 -17.10 10.85
N GLU A 381 -15.81 -18.30 10.67
CA GLU A 381 -15.10 -19.02 11.74
C GLU A 381 -13.79 -18.33 12.11
N CYS A 382 -12.99 -17.86 11.14
CA CYS A 382 -11.81 -17.07 11.40
C CYS A 382 -12.13 -15.79 12.17
N LEU A 383 -13.21 -15.11 11.80
CA LEU A 383 -13.65 -13.90 12.48
C LEU A 383 -14.11 -14.18 13.92
N ARG A 384 -14.90 -15.23 14.15
CA ARG A 384 -15.30 -15.68 15.49
C ARG A 384 -14.10 -15.94 16.38
N LEU A 385 -13.12 -16.68 15.87
CA LEU A 385 -11.89 -17.00 16.58
C LEU A 385 -11.12 -15.72 16.94
N LEU A 386 -10.92 -14.83 15.95
CA LEU A 386 -10.19 -13.57 16.17
C LEU A 386 -10.96 -12.61 17.08
N ALA A 387 -12.30 -12.58 17.07
CA ALA A 387 -13.07 -11.74 17.96
C ALA A 387 -13.02 -12.24 19.41
N ALA A 388 -13.09 -13.55 19.63
CA ALA A 388 -13.16 -14.15 20.95
C ALA A 388 -11.80 -14.26 21.66
N ASP A 389 -10.73 -14.64 20.94
CA ASP A 389 -9.44 -14.95 21.56
C ASP A 389 -8.46 -13.77 21.56
N GLY A 390 -8.45 -13.01 22.65
CA GLY A 390 -7.53 -11.89 22.86
C GLY A 390 -6.05 -12.33 22.97
N ARG A 391 -5.77 -13.53 23.48
CA ARG A 391 -4.39 -14.06 23.59
C ARG A 391 -3.83 -14.39 22.22
N LEU A 392 -4.65 -14.98 21.35
CA LEU A 392 -4.30 -15.23 19.96
C LEU A 392 -3.98 -13.92 19.24
N ARG A 393 -4.88 -12.92 19.31
CA ARG A 393 -4.63 -11.60 18.69
C ARG A 393 -3.33 -10.96 19.17
N ALA A 394 -3.05 -11.04 20.47
CA ALA A 394 -1.82 -10.49 21.05
C ALA A 394 -0.57 -11.22 20.52
N LYS A 395 -0.63 -12.55 20.33
CA LYS A 395 0.45 -13.34 19.76
C LYS A 395 0.68 -12.99 18.27
N LEU A 396 -0.38 -13.01 17.48
CA LEU A 396 -0.33 -12.62 16.06
C LEU A 396 0.22 -11.19 15.89
N GLY A 397 -0.25 -10.25 16.72
CA GLY A 397 0.21 -8.86 16.69
C GLY A 397 1.70 -8.70 17.03
N ARG A 398 2.25 -9.49 17.97
CA ARG A 398 3.70 -9.50 18.23
C ARG A 398 4.47 -10.01 17.02
N ASN A 399 4.01 -11.08 16.43
CA ASN A 399 4.63 -11.68 15.23
C ASN A 399 4.64 -10.68 14.06
N GLY A 400 3.52 -9.97 13.84
CA GLY A 400 3.42 -8.93 12.80
C GLY A 400 4.45 -7.83 13.00
N ARG A 401 4.58 -7.29 14.21
CA ARG A 401 5.60 -6.27 14.50
C ARG A 401 7.02 -6.75 14.26
N GLU A 402 7.34 -7.99 14.64
CA GLU A 402 8.67 -8.55 14.38
C GLU A 402 8.92 -8.78 12.88
N TYR A 403 7.90 -9.21 12.13
CA TYR A 403 7.98 -9.35 10.67
C TYR A 403 8.29 -8.01 9.99
N ILE A 404 7.60 -6.93 10.39
CA ILE A 404 7.85 -5.58 9.85
C ILE A 404 9.24 -5.10 10.23
N LYS A 405 9.67 -5.25 11.48
CA LYS A 405 11.01 -4.85 11.93
C LYS A 405 12.13 -5.51 11.13
N ARG A 406 11.96 -6.77 10.73
CA ARG A 406 12.97 -7.52 10.00
C ARG A 406 13.01 -7.18 8.51
N ASN A 407 11.86 -6.97 7.89
CA ASN A 407 11.74 -6.99 6.44
C ASN A 407 11.35 -5.63 5.82
N TYR A 408 10.62 -4.77 6.57
CA TYR A 408 9.97 -3.59 6.00
C TYR A 408 10.33 -2.28 6.71
N ARG A 409 11.45 -2.24 7.42
CA ARG A 409 12.00 -0.98 7.93
C ARG A 409 12.52 -0.12 6.79
N TRP A 410 12.39 1.19 6.94
CA TRP A 410 12.83 2.13 5.91
C TRP A 410 14.32 2.04 5.56
N ASP A 411 15.20 1.81 6.54
CA ASP A 411 16.63 1.64 6.30
C ASP A 411 16.94 0.39 5.45
N VAL A 412 16.19 -0.71 5.66
CA VAL A 412 16.30 -1.93 4.85
C VAL A 412 15.84 -1.67 3.40
N ILE A 413 14.67 -1.07 3.25
CA ILE A 413 14.07 -0.80 1.93
C ILE A 413 14.93 0.17 1.12
N LEU A 414 15.31 1.31 1.73
CA LEU A 414 16.15 2.29 1.05
C LEU A 414 17.53 1.72 0.72
N GLY A 415 18.09 0.90 1.60
CA GLY A 415 19.36 0.20 1.34
C GLY A 415 19.32 -0.72 0.10
N LYS A 416 18.16 -1.35 -0.18
CA LYS A 416 17.96 -2.15 -1.40
C LYS A 416 17.94 -1.25 -2.65
N TYR A 417 17.20 -0.15 -2.64
CA TYR A 417 17.21 0.83 -3.74
C TYR A 417 18.60 1.38 -4.01
N GLU A 418 19.32 1.80 -2.97
CA GLU A 418 20.68 2.33 -3.10
C GLU A 418 21.68 1.33 -3.72
N LYS A 419 21.55 0.04 -3.37
CA LYS A 419 22.32 -1.03 -3.99
C LYS A 419 22.00 -1.18 -5.48
N MET A 420 20.72 -1.19 -5.84
CA MET A 420 20.30 -1.25 -7.24
C MET A 420 20.86 -0.05 -8.03
N PHE A 421 20.75 1.17 -7.49
CA PHE A 421 21.29 2.37 -8.13
C PHE A 421 22.80 2.29 -8.36
N ALA A 422 23.54 1.82 -7.34
CA ALA A 422 24.99 1.67 -7.44
C ALA A 422 25.40 0.68 -8.54
N ARG A 423 24.72 -0.46 -8.62
CA ARG A 423 25.01 -1.50 -9.61
C ARG A 423 24.67 -1.07 -11.04
N LEU A 424 23.51 -0.43 -11.26
CA LEU A 424 23.14 0.08 -12.58
C LEU A 424 24.10 1.15 -13.10
N ARG A 425 24.68 1.98 -12.21
CA ARG A 425 25.67 2.98 -12.62
C ARG A 425 27.05 2.42 -12.96
N GLN A 426 27.42 1.28 -12.42
CA GLN A 426 28.70 0.62 -12.69
C GLN A 426 28.74 -0.10 -14.04
N GLN A 427 27.59 -0.27 -14.69
CA GLN A 427 27.53 -0.91 -15.99
C GLN A 427 28.05 0.03 -17.09
N PRO A 428 28.87 -0.49 -18.02
CA PRO A 428 29.27 0.29 -19.16
C PRO A 428 28.03 0.72 -19.95
N ARG A 429 27.91 2.01 -20.25
CA ARG A 429 26.86 2.54 -21.13
C ARG A 429 27.01 1.85 -22.48
N ARG A 430 26.20 0.85 -22.76
CA ARG A 430 26.10 0.21 -24.09
C ARG A 430 25.28 1.06 -25.02
#